data_44b8a1926e7bf5765ad38f1bb90563b1
#
_entry.id   44b8a1926e7bf5765ad38f1bb90563b1
#
_cell.length_a   1.000
_cell.length_b   1.000
_cell.length_c   1.000
_cell.angle_alpha   90.00
_cell.angle_beta   90.00
_cell.angle_gamma   90.00
#
_symmetry.space_group_name_H-M   'P 1'
#
loop_
_entity.id
_entity.type
_entity.pdbx_description
1 polymer ?
#
loop_
_entity_poly.entity_id
_entity_poly.type
_entity_poly.pdbx_seq_one_letter_code
_entity_poly.pdbx_strand_id
1 'polypeptide(L)'
;MFPFTHIWFSQKVLGYSNNMTVLGAIFPDALVSATLNYEATHKIGWHILDYFYREKPELLDFIKSGITHTVYPRGLDFYGDEEYKGSKGFCFQKAIEIAEEVIDACNIPKEHGLWKAHNFIEMAVELNILSENNNLPMLLEDALKDTELIKEIEATLEKFYGLEPKSLGNSFIRFESFVYKKNVDSFILSINYDQHMKNKHGISIDIDKASKIIDKAAFIISKDYAEFFETTEKKVEEMLQKRLEL
;
A
#
# COMPACT_ATOMS: atom_id res chain seq x y z
N MET A 1 1.21 3.94 -0.17
CA MET A 1 -0.17 4.01 0.46
C MET A 1 -0.33 2.92 1.53
N PHE A 2 -1.44 2.90 2.32
CA PHE A 2 -1.73 1.87 3.32
C PHE A 2 -2.53 0.69 2.73
N PRO A 3 -2.56 -0.49 3.39
CA PRO A 3 -3.03 -1.75 2.79
C PRO A 3 -4.45 -1.71 2.23
N PHE A 4 -5.40 -1.12 2.96
CA PHE A 4 -6.80 -1.11 2.51
C PHE A 4 -7.02 -0.19 1.32
N THR A 5 -6.21 0.88 1.22
CA THR A 5 -6.18 1.75 0.04
C THR A 5 -5.77 0.96 -1.21
N HIS A 6 -4.72 0.12 -1.11
CA HIS A 6 -4.28 -0.73 -2.21
C HIS A 6 -5.32 -1.79 -2.59
N ILE A 7 -5.94 -2.44 -1.60
CA ILE A 7 -7.01 -3.43 -1.85
C ILE A 7 -8.18 -2.78 -2.57
N TRP A 8 -8.68 -1.65 -2.06
CA TRP A 8 -9.78 -0.91 -2.67
C TRP A 8 -9.43 -0.44 -4.09
N PHE A 9 -8.24 0.14 -4.27
CA PHE A 9 -7.80 0.63 -5.57
C PHE A 9 -7.66 -0.49 -6.60
N SER A 10 -7.10 -1.63 -6.19
CA SER A 10 -7.02 -2.81 -7.06
C SER A 10 -8.42 -3.30 -7.50
N GLN A 11 -9.41 -3.32 -6.58
CA GLN A 11 -10.79 -3.67 -6.92
C GLN A 11 -11.39 -2.71 -7.95
N LYS A 12 -11.09 -1.41 -7.85
CA LYS A 12 -11.54 -0.41 -8.82
C LYS A 12 -10.95 -0.67 -10.21
N VAL A 13 -9.64 -0.82 -10.30
CA VAL A 13 -8.92 -1.02 -11.55
C VAL A 13 -9.29 -2.35 -12.23
N LEU A 14 -9.42 -3.43 -11.45
CA LEU A 14 -9.69 -4.76 -12.01
C LEU A 14 -11.18 -5.05 -12.21
N GLY A 15 -12.08 -4.34 -11.51
CA GLY A 15 -13.52 -4.53 -11.57
C GLY A 15 -14.04 -5.73 -10.76
N TYR A 16 -13.18 -6.45 -10.03
CA TYR A 16 -13.53 -7.59 -9.19
C TYR A 16 -12.58 -7.76 -8.01
N SER A 17 -12.95 -8.63 -7.05
CA SER A 17 -12.14 -8.98 -5.88
C SER A 17 -12.25 -10.47 -5.55
N ASN A 18 -11.11 -11.05 -5.20
CA ASN A 18 -10.97 -12.39 -4.64
C ASN A 18 -9.72 -12.46 -3.75
N ASN A 19 -9.43 -13.60 -3.10
CA ASN A 19 -8.25 -13.73 -2.23
C ASN A 19 -6.93 -13.43 -2.95
N MET A 20 -6.80 -13.82 -4.24
CA MET A 20 -5.60 -13.53 -5.04
C MET A 20 -5.40 -12.04 -5.24
N THR A 21 -6.48 -11.29 -5.60
CA THR A 21 -6.37 -9.85 -5.82
C THR A 21 -6.11 -9.09 -4.52
N VAL A 22 -6.68 -9.55 -3.40
CA VAL A 22 -6.41 -8.96 -2.07
C VAL A 22 -4.95 -9.17 -1.67
N LEU A 23 -4.43 -10.39 -1.78
CA LEU A 23 -3.02 -10.67 -1.50
C LEU A 23 -2.09 -9.96 -2.48
N GLY A 24 -2.48 -9.88 -3.75
CA GLY A 24 -1.75 -9.15 -4.78
C GLY A 24 -1.62 -7.67 -4.47
N ALA A 25 -2.71 -7.03 -4.03
CA ALA A 25 -2.71 -5.61 -3.69
C ALA A 25 -1.72 -5.25 -2.58
N ILE A 26 -1.42 -6.15 -1.66
CA ILE A 26 -0.54 -5.90 -0.52
C ILE A 26 0.85 -6.54 -0.65
N PHE A 27 1.09 -7.38 -1.67
CA PHE A 27 2.34 -8.15 -1.72
C PHE A 27 3.60 -7.29 -1.80
N PRO A 28 3.65 -6.14 -2.50
CA PRO A 28 4.86 -5.34 -2.53
C PRO A 28 5.33 -4.95 -1.13
N ASP A 29 4.41 -4.51 -0.28
CA ASP A 29 4.69 -4.16 1.11
C ASP A 29 4.96 -5.39 1.99
N ALA A 30 4.20 -6.47 1.80
CA ALA A 30 4.34 -7.69 2.58
C ALA A 30 5.73 -8.32 2.44
N LEU A 31 6.38 -8.17 1.29
CA LEU A 31 7.69 -8.74 1.03
C LEU A 31 8.86 -7.86 1.43
N VAL A 32 8.66 -6.58 1.75
CA VAL A 32 9.76 -5.71 2.22
C VAL A 32 10.37 -6.29 3.50
N SER A 33 11.62 -6.70 3.41
CA SER A 33 12.33 -7.41 4.48
C SER A 33 13.85 -7.18 4.35
N ALA A 34 14.63 -7.88 5.17
CA ALA A 34 16.08 -7.94 4.99
C ALA A 34 16.51 -8.66 3.69
N THR A 35 15.64 -9.52 3.16
CA THR A 35 15.92 -10.29 1.92
C THR A 35 15.51 -9.55 0.67
N LEU A 36 14.35 -8.89 0.68
CA LEU A 36 13.82 -8.09 -0.44
C LEU A 36 13.60 -6.66 0.01
N ASN A 37 14.36 -5.74 -0.54
CA ASN A 37 14.21 -4.32 -0.25
C ASN A 37 13.04 -3.69 -1.03
N TYR A 38 12.71 -2.45 -0.70
CA TYR A 38 11.64 -1.68 -1.34
C TYR A 38 11.77 -1.65 -2.88
N GLU A 39 12.95 -1.42 -3.41
CA GLU A 39 13.20 -1.38 -4.85
C GLU A 39 12.82 -2.70 -5.54
N ALA A 40 13.21 -3.83 -4.94
CA ALA A 40 12.92 -5.16 -5.48
C ALA A 40 11.42 -5.48 -5.51
N THR A 41 10.63 -4.94 -4.58
CA THR A 41 9.20 -5.25 -4.46
C THR A 41 8.30 -4.21 -5.12
N HIS A 42 8.71 -2.93 -5.21
CA HIS A 42 7.90 -1.84 -5.77
C HIS A 42 8.31 -1.42 -7.18
N LYS A 43 9.53 -1.80 -7.64
CA LYS A 43 10.00 -1.52 -9.01
C LYS A 43 10.27 -2.82 -9.78
N ILE A 44 9.32 -3.74 -9.70
CA ILE A 44 9.43 -5.12 -10.22
C ILE A 44 9.45 -5.23 -11.75
N GLY A 45 9.06 -4.18 -12.47
CA GLY A 45 8.98 -4.20 -13.93
C GLY A 45 7.87 -5.11 -14.48
N TRP A 46 7.78 -5.19 -15.83
CA TRP A 46 6.80 -6.06 -16.50
C TRP A 46 7.21 -7.54 -16.52
N HIS A 47 8.47 -7.83 -16.31
CA HIS A 47 9.01 -9.21 -16.39
C HIS A 47 8.37 -10.16 -15.36
N ILE A 48 7.88 -9.64 -14.24
CA ILE A 48 7.12 -10.46 -13.29
C ILE A 48 5.78 -10.92 -13.87
N LEU A 49 5.05 -10.03 -14.58
CA LEU A 49 3.81 -10.42 -15.26
C LEU A 49 4.08 -11.49 -16.32
N ASP A 50 5.16 -11.32 -17.12
CA ASP A 50 5.56 -12.29 -18.14
C ASP A 50 5.94 -13.63 -17.53
N TYR A 51 6.59 -13.62 -16.36
CA TYR A 51 6.92 -14.83 -15.62
C TYR A 51 5.66 -15.57 -15.15
N PHE A 52 4.73 -14.87 -14.50
CA PHE A 52 3.48 -15.48 -14.02
C PHE A 52 2.63 -16.00 -15.20
N TYR A 53 2.57 -15.26 -16.29
CA TYR A 53 1.84 -15.69 -17.49
C TYR A 53 2.33 -17.04 -18.03
N ARG A 54 3.65 -17.29 -18.00
CA ARG A 54 4.26 -18.53 -18.51
C ARG A 54 4.27 -19.65 -17.50
N GLU A 55 4.60 -19.36 -16.26
CA GLU A 55 4.93 -20.37 -15.25
C GLU A 55 3.76 -20.67 -14.29
N LYS A 56 2.85 -19.68 -14.11
CA LYS A 56 1.78 -19.72 -13.12
C LYS A 56 0.53 -18.94 -13.58
N PRO A 57 -0.07 -19.29 -14.74
CA PRO A 57 -1.23 -18.56 -15.27
C PRO A 57 -2.44 -18.55 -14.32
N GLU A 58 -2.57 -19.54 -13.42
CA GLU A 58 -3.60 -19.59 -12.39
C GLU A 58 -3.46 -18.50 -11.32
N LEU A 59 -2.29 -17.88 -11.17
CA LEU A 59 -2.02 -16.78 -10.24
C LEU A 59 -1.97 -15.39 -10.92
N LEU A 60 -2.46 -15.26 -12.16
CA LEU A 60 -2.40 -13.99 -12.89
C LEU A 60 -3.17 -12.86 -12.20
N ASP A 61 -4.27 -13.16 -11.53
CA ASP A 61 -5.05 -12.15 -10.80
C ASP A 61 -4.23 -11.56 -9.64
N PHE A 62 -3.43 -12.38 -8.96
CA PHE A 62 -2.52 -11.93 -7.92
C PHE A 62 -1.54 -10.89 -8.45
N ILE A 63 -0.84 -11.19 -9.57
CA ILE A 63 0.20 -10.29 -10.05
C ILE A 63 -0.37 -9.04 -10.77
N LYS A 64 -1.53 -9.16 -11.45
CA LYS A 64 -2.22 -7.97 -11.99
C LYS A 64 -2.57 -6.99 -10.87
N SER A 65 -3.11 -7.49 -9.78
CA SER A 65 -3.41 -6.69 -8.60
C SER A 65 -2.14 -6.08 -7.99
N GLY A 66 -1.05 -6.85 -7.89
CA GLY A 66 0.23 -6.34 -7.42
C GLY A 66 0.77 -5.18 -8.27
N ILE A 67 0.59 -5.23 -9.58
CA ILE A 67 1.00 -4.15 -10.48
C ILE A 67 0.20 -2.86 -10.22
N THR A 68 -1.06 -2.94 -9.77
CA THR A 68 -1.83 -1.74 -9.43
C THR A 68 -1.24 -0.97 -8.24
N HIS A 69 -0.44 -1.63 -7.41
CA HIS A 69 0.22 -1.05 -6.24
C HIS A 69 1.50 -0.29 -6.62
N THR A 70 2.34 -0.87 -7.45
CA THR A 70 3.77 -0.57 -7.60
C THR A 70 4.13 0.86 -8.05
N VAL A 71 5.42 1.21 -7.88
CA VAL A 71 6.04 2.40 -8.49
C VAL A 71 6.39 2.14 -9.96
N TYR A 72 6.87 0.93 -10.27
CA TYR A 72 7.14 0.53 -11.65
C TYR A 72 6.79 -0.96 -11.86
N PRO A 73 5.82 -1.26 -12.72
CA PRO A 73 5.00 -0.35 -13.55
C PRO A 73 4.25 0.73 -12.72
N ARG A 74 3.77 1.80 -13.37
CA ARG A 74 3.20 2.97 -12.69
C ARG A 74 1.83 2.66 -12.09
N GLY A 75 1.83 2.02 -10.92
CA GLY A 75 0.65 1.80 -10.08
C GLY A 75 0.34 2.98 -9.15
N LEU A 76 -0.42 2.71 -8.10
CA LEU A 76 -0.89 3.74 -7.16
C LEU A 76 0.26 4.47 -6.46
N ASP A 77 1.30 3.75 -6.02
CA ASP A 77 2.45 4.35 -5.34
C ASP A 77 3.25 5.29 -6.22
N PHE A 78 3.30 5.04 -7.55
CA PHE A 78 3.91 6.00 -8.44
C PHE A 78 3.19 7.36 -8.39
N TYR A 79 1.85 7.36 -8.45
CA TYR A 79 1.07 8.61 -8.44
C TYR A 79 0.92 9.22 -7.05
N GLY A 80 0.99 8.41 -6.01
CA GLY A 80 0.99 8.85 -4.61
C GLY A 80 2.28 9.55 -4.22
N ASP A 81 3.43 9.00 -4.64
CA ASP A 81 4.73 9.37 -4.08
C ASP A 81 5.67 10.03 -5.10
N GLU A 82 5.72 9.53 -6.34
CA GLU A 82 6.74 9.99 -7.29
C GLU A 82 6.25 11.17 -8.13
N GLU A 83 5.15 11.00 -8.88
CA GLU A 83 4.67 12.02 -9.80
C GLU A 83 3.14 12.06 -9.95
N TYR A 84 2.55 13.23 -9.72
CA TYR A 84 1.14 13.51 -10.01
C TYR A 84 0.98 14.91 -10.60
N LYS A 85 0.30 15.01 -11.77
CA LYS A 85 0.08 16.28 -12.50
C LYS A 85 1.36 17.08 -12.76
N GLY A 86 2.47 16.40 -13.11
CA GLY A 86 3.74 17.04 -13.46
C GLY A 86 4.52 17.63 -12.27
N SER A 87 4.18 17.19 -11.06
CA SER A 87 4.87 17.56 -9.82
C SER A 87 5.14 16.31 -8.98
N LYS A 88 5.60 16.46 -7.74
CA LYS A 88 5.72 15.36 -6.77
C LYS A 88 4.40 14.57 -6.66
N GLY A 89 4.45 13.33 -6.20
CA GLY A 89 3.27 12.51 -5.95
C GLY A 89 2.23 13.21 -5.06
N PHE A 90 0.97 12.81 -5.20
CA PHE A 90 -0.17 13.44 -4.51
C PHE A 90 0.04 13.58 -3.01
N CYS A 91 0.51 12.51 -2.34
CA CYS A 91 0.73 12.54 -0.90
C CYS A 91 1.82 13.53 -0.50
N PHE A 92 2.90 13.63 -1.27
CA PHE A 92 3.95 14.61 -1.01
C PHE A 92 3.50 16.06 -1.25
N GLN A 93 2.65 16.30 -2.25
CA GLN A 93 2.09 17.65 -2.47
C GLN A 93 1.28 18.12 -1.26
N LYS A 94 0.44 17.22 -0.69
CA LYS A 94 -0.40 17.53 0.48
C LYS A 94 0.39 17.56 1.78
N ALA A 95 1.44 16.77 1.91
CA ALA A 95 2.29 16.69 3.09
C ALA A 95 2.93 18.04 3.47
N ILE A 96 3.14 18.93 2.50
CA ILE A 96 3.72 20.27 2.74
C ILE A 96 2.91 21.04 3.79
N GLU A 97 1.57 20.87 3.80
CA GLU A 97 0.66 21.63 4.68
C GLU A 97 0.71 21.19 6.14
N ILE A 98 1.27 19.99 6.43
CA ILE A 98 1.30 19.39 7.78
C ILE A 98 2.71 19.03 8.26
N ALA A 99 3.74 19.28 7.45
CA ALA A 99 5.11 18.80 7.73
C ALA A 99 5.67 19.30 9.08
N GLU A 100 5.48 20.58 9.41
CA GLU A 100 5.97 21.14 10.68
C GLU A 100 5.26 20.53 11.91
N GLU A 101 3.97 20.25 11.79
CA GLU A 101 3.19 19.61 12.86
C GLU A 101 3.63 18.15 13.06
N VAL A 102 3.94 17.44 11.96
CA VAL A 102 4.46 16.07 12.02
C VAL A 102 5.85 16.01 12.64
N ILE A 103 6.72 16.98 12.34
CA ILE A 103 8.04 17.08 12.99
C ILE A 103 7.87 17.17 14.50
N ASP A 104 6.97 18.02 14.97
CA ASP A 104 6.70 18.20 16.40
C ASP A 104 6.08 16.94 17.02
N ALA A 105 5.05 16.37 16.40
CA ALA A 105 4.37 15.18 16.92
C ALA A 105 5.26 13.94 16.94
N CYS A 106 6.16 13.78 15.98
CA CYS A 106 7.05 12.63 15.86
C CYS A 106 8.41 12.86 16.52
N ASN A 107 8.71 14.08 16.98
CA ASN A 107 10.01 14.48 17.54
C ASN A 107 11.20 14.05 16.65
N ILE A 108 11.11 14.41 15.35
CA ILE A 108 12.09 14.04 14.33
C ILE A 108 12.83 15.25 13.78
N PRO A 109 14.03 15.06 13.20
CA PRO A 109 14.77 16.12 12.50
C PRO A 109 13.94 16.71 11.33
N LYS A 110 14.12 18.01 11.06
CA LYS A 110 13.37 18.74 10.02
C LYS A 110 13.53 18.14 8.63
N GLU A 111 14.69 17.62 8.30
CA GLU A 111 14.98 16.95 7.03
C GLU A 111 14.12 15.71 6.76
N HIS A 112 13.56 15.09 7.81
CA HIS A 112 12.65 13.96 7.69
C HIS A 112 11.18 14.36 7.70
N GLY A 113 10.86 15.64 7.96
CA GLY A 113 9.51 16.13 8.16
C GLY A 113 8.59 15.84 6.99
N LEU A 114 8.96 16.25 5.80
CA LEU A 114 8.15 16.05 4.59
C LEU A 114 7.97 14.57 4.27
N TRP A 115 9.04 13.77 4.44
CA TRP A 115 8.98 12.34 4.20
C TRP A 115 8.10 11.60 5.22
N LYS A 116 8.04 12.04 6.48
CA LYS A 116 7.11 11.46 7.44
C LYS A 116 5.69 12.01 7.29
N ALA A 117 5.55 13.27 6.90
CA ALA A 117 4.25 13.88 6.68
C ALA A 117 3.45 13.21 5.54
N HIS A 118 4.11 12.68 4.48
CA HIS A 118 3.37 11.96 3.45
C HIS A 118 2.66 10.72 4.01
N ASN A 119 3.24 10.01 5.00
CA ASN A 119 2.59 8.88 5.64
C ASN A 119 1.30 9.29 6.38
N PHE A 120 1.24 10.52 6.93
CA PHE A 120 0.02 11.04 7.56
C PHE A 120 -1.07 11.34 6.52
N ILE A 121 -0.68 11.78 5.33
CA ILE A 121 -1.62 11.91 4.21
C ILE A 121 -2.14 10.53 3.78
N GLU A 122 -1.27 9.54 3.68
CA GLU A 122 -1.67 8.16 3.38
C GLU A 122 -2.61 7.57 4.43
N MET A 123 -2.36 7.81 5.73
CA MET A 123 -3.28 7.42 6.80
C MET A 123 -4.64 8.11 6.68
N ALA A 124 -4.66 9.38 6.28
CA ALA A 124 -5.90 10.10 6.04
C ALA A 124 -6.68 9.55 4.83
N VAL A 125 -5.99 9.17 3.76
CA VAL A 125 -6.57 8.46 2.62
C VAL A 125 -7.19 7.14 3.07
N GLU A 126 -6.45 6.34 3.82
CA GLU A 126 -6.91 5.06 4.38
C GLU A 126 -8.17 5.23 5.23
N LEU A 127 -8.18 6.25 6.10
CA LEU A 127 -9.34 6.57 6.96
C LEU A 127 -10.59 6.87 6.12
N ASN A 128 -10.47 7.70 5.09
CA ASN A 128 -11.58 8.03 4.20
C ASN A 128 -12.10 6.79 3.46
N ILE A 129 -11.21 5.96 2.90
CA ILE A 129 -11.59 4.72 2.21
C ILE A 129 -12.31 3.76 3.14
N LEU A 130 -11.79 3.54 4.35
CA LEU A 130 -12.41 2.63 5.31
C LEU A 130 -13.77 3.12 5.80
N SER A 131 -13.98 4.44 5.90
CA SER A 131 -15.28 5.01 6.28
C SER A 131 -16.40 4.70 5.28
N GLU A 132 -16.05 4.56 4.00
CA GLU A 132 -16.95 4.27 2.90
C GLU A 132 -17.02 2.77 2.55
N ASN A 133 -16.00 2.00 2.93
CA ASN A 133 -15.81 0.60 2.50
C ASN A 133 -15.47 -0.29 3.72
N ASN A 134 -16.42 -0.47 4.61
CA ASN A 134 -16.27 -1.17 5.89
C ASN A 134 -16.03 -2.69 5.78
N ASN A 135 -16.14 -3.28 4.58
CA ASN A 135 -15.90 -4.69 4.32
C ASN A 135 -14.41 -5.02 4.02
N LEU A 136 -13.56 -4.03 3.74
CA LEU A 136 -12.15 -4.26 3.38
C LEU A 136 -11.36 -5.05 4.43
N PRO A 137 -11.49 -4.79 5.75
CA PRO A 137 -10.82 -5.59 6.76
C PRO A 137 -11.21 -7.06 6.74
N MET A 138 -12.48 -7.37 6.45
CA MET A 138 -12.95 -8.76 6.33
C MET A 138 -12.34 -9.43 5.08
N LEU A 139 -12.26 -8.74 3.96
CA LEU A 139 -11.62 -9.27 2.75
C LEU A 139 -10.14 -9.60 2.98
N LEU A 140 -9.42 -8.74 3.69
CA LEU A 140 -8.02 -9.02 4.05
C LEU A 140 -7.92 -10.20 5.02
N GLU A 141 -8.76 -10.25 6.05
CA GLU A 141 -8.80 -11.36 7.00
C GLU A 141 -9.05 -12.70 6.31
N ASP A 142 -10.02 -12.74 5.39
CA ASP A 142 -10.35 -13.97 4.65
C ASP A 142 -9.22 -14.40 3.71
N ALA A 143 -8.58 -13.45 3.02
CA ALA A 143 -7.42 -13.74 2.18
C ALA A 143 -6.22 -14.25 2.97
N LEU A 144 -5.95 -13.71 4.18
CA LEU A 144 -4.87 -14.18 5.06
C LEU A 144 -5.13 -15.58 5.65
N LYS A 145 -6.39 -16.02 5.73
CA LYS A 145 -6.73 -17.40 6.14
C LYS A 145 -6.50 -18.43 5.05
N ASP A 146 -6.34 -18.02 3.80
CA ASP A 146 -6.09 -18.92 2.66
C ASP A 146 -4.62 -19.34 2.61
N THR A 147 -4.23 -20.16 3.59
CA THR A 147 -2.83 -20.55 3.79
C THR A 147 -2.24 -21.36 2.65
N GLU A 148 -3.06 -22.10 1.90
CA GLU A 148 -2.57 -22.86 0.74
C GLU A 148 -2.27 -21.95 -0.43
N LEU A 149 -3.13 -20.97 -0.71
CA LEU A 149 -2.87 -19.95 -1.71
C LEU A 149 -1.62 -19.13 -1.35
N ILE A 150 -1.47 -18.71 -0.08
CA ILE A 150 -0.29 -17.98 0.38
C ILE A 150 0.99 -18.80 0.13
N LYS A 151 1.02 -20.07 0.50
CA LYS A 151 2.18 -20.95 0.26
C LYS A 151 2.53 -21.06 -1.22
N GLU A 152 1.53 -21.18 -2.09
CA GLU A 152 1.73 -21.26 -3.53
C GLU A 152 2.30 -19.94 -4.09
N ILE A 153 1.77 -18.80 -3.65
CA ILE A 153 2.27 -17.48 -4.01
C ILE A 153 3.71 -17.30 -3.54
N GLU A 154 4.02 -17.57 -2.27
CA GLU A 154 5.36 -17.44 -1.71
C GLU A 154 6.36 -18.33 -2.47
N ALA A 155 6.04 -19.57 -2.71
CA ALA A 155 6.90 -20.49 -3.48
C ALA A 155 7.13 -20.02 -4.93
N THR A 156 6.14 -19.39 -5.55
CA THR A 156 6.25 -18.84 -6.90
C THR A 156 7.14 -17.60 -6.92
N LEU A 157 6.97 -16.71 -5.96
CA LEU A 157 7.78 -15.50 -5.80
C LEU A 157 9.24 -15.83 -5.43
N GLU A 158 9.48 -16.85 -4.58
CA GLU A 158 10.83 -17.33 -4.27
C GLU A 158 11.57 -17.77 -5.53
N LYS A 159 10.91 -18.52 -6.42
CA LYS A 159 11.48 -18.90 -7.72
C LYS A 159 11.75 -17.69 -8.61
N PHE A 160 10.79 -16.76 -8.67
CA PHE A 160 10.94 -15.54 -9.47
C PHE A 160 12.14 -14.70 -9.01
N TYR A 161 12.32 -14.52 -7.70
CA TYR A 161 13.43 -13.76 -7.13
C TYR A 161 14.75 -14.57 -6.97
N GLY A 162 14.75 -15.86 -7.31
CA GLY A 162 15.92 -16.72 -7.14
C GLY A 162 16.30 -16.95 -5.67
N LEU A 163 15.32 -17.00 -4.78
CA LEU A 163 15.50 -17.21 -3.35
C LEU A 163 15.46 -18.69 -2.99
N GLU A 164 16.07 -19.03 -1.85
CA GLU A 164 15.93 -20.36 -1.27
C GLU A 164 14.48 -20.64 -0.84
N PRO A 165 14.00 -21.88 -0.96
CA PRO A 165 12.67 -22.27 -0.51
C PRO A 165 12.40 -21.87 0.95
N LYS A 166 11.21 -21.32 1.22
CA LYS A 166 10.74 -20.84 2.52
C LYS A 166 11.42 -19.55 3.02
N SER A 167 12.16 -18.85 2.15
CA SER A 167 12.74 -17.54 2.48
C SER A 167 11.69 -16.47 2.71
N LEU A 168 10.53 -16.57 2.04
CA LEU A 168 9.40 -15.65 2.16
C LEU A 168 8.33 -16.12 3.13
N GLY A 169 8.50 -17.31 3.74
CA GLY A 169 7.49 -17.91 4.61
C GLY A 169 7.01 -16.95 5.70
N ASN A 170 5.68 -16.83 5.82
CA ASN A 170 4.96 -15.93 6.74
C ASN A 170 5.07 -14.42 6.39
N SER A 171 5.47 -14.04 5.18
CA SER A 171 5.54 -12.63 4.80
C SER A 171 4.19 -11.93 4.87
N PHE A 172 3.12 -12.59 4.45
CA PHE A 172 1.75 -12.07 4.50
C PHE A 172 1.16 -12.04 5.91
N ILE A 173 1.52 -12.99 6.79
CA ILE A 173 0.99 -13.06 8.18
C ILE A 173 1.29 -11.80 8.98
N ARG A 174 2.37 -11.08 8.65
CA ARG A 174 2.68 -9.79 9.27
C ARG A 174 1.56 -8.76 9.11
N PHE A 175 0.72 -8.93 8.08
CA PHE A 175 -0.42 -8.06 7.83
C PHE A 175 -1.64 -8.35 8.72
N GLU A 176 -1.66 -9.46 9.49
CA GLU A 176 -2.69 -9.69 10.49
C GLU A 176 -2.80 -8.55 11.52
N SER A 177 -1.69 -7.87 11.80
CA SER A 177 -1.67 -6.71 12.70
C SER A 177 -2.42 -5.49 12.12
N PHE A 178 -2.61 -5.44 10.80
CA PHE A 178 -3.38 -4.41 10.11
C PHE A 178 -4.86 -4.77 9.98
N VAL A 179 -5.26 -6.02 10.28
CA VAL A 179 -6.66 -6.40 10.36
C VAL A 179 -7.26 -5.74 11.60
N TYR A 180 -7.76 -4.55 11.42
CA TYR A 180 -8.39 -3.76 12.47
C TYR A 180 -9.72 -4.42 12.85
N LYS A 181 -9.79 -4.90 14.07
CA LYS A 181 -10.94 -5.70 14.55
C LYS A 181 -12.27 -4.94 14.61
N LYS A 182 -12.30 -3.61 14.62
CA LYS A 182 -13.50 -2.73 14.49
C LYS A 182 -13.11 -1.24 14.45
N ASN A 183 -13.88 -0.43 13.71
CA ASN A 183 -13.88 1.04 13.69
C ASN A 183 -12.50 1.69 13.75
N VAL A 184 -11.83 1.71 12.60
CA VAL A 184 -10.58 2.45 12.45
C VAL A 184 -10.89 3.94 12.48
N ASP A 185 -10.27 4.64 13.41
CA ASP A 185 -10.26 6.09 13.49
C ASP A 185 -8.82 6.62 13.48
N SER A 186 -8.66 7.93 13.46
CA SER A 186 -7.36 8.58 13.47
C SER A 186 -6.51 8.23 14.69
N PHE A 187 -7.14 7.95 15.84
CA PHE A 187 -6.46 7.57 17.07
C PHE A 187 -5.86 6.15 16.96
N ILE A 188 -6.62 5.19 16.43
CA ILE A 188 -6.13 3.82 16.18
C ILE A 188 -4.99 3.82 15.16
N LEU A 189 -5.12 4.59 14.08
CA LEU A 189 -4.03 4.75 13.10
C LEU A 189 -2.76 5.33 13.74
N SER A 190 -2.91 6.29 14.64
CA SER A 190 -1.78 6.90 15.38
C SER A 190 -1.09 5.90 16.30
N ILE A 191 -1.84 5.04 16.99
CA ILE A 191 -1.27 3.97 17.83
C ILE A 191 -0.45 2.99 16.97
N ASN A 192 -1.00 2.56 15.84
CA ASN A 192 -0.33 1.63 14.94
C ASN A 192 0.93 2.26 14.34
N TYR A 193 0.86 3.54 14.00
CA TYR A 193 2.02 4.26 13.49
C TYR A 193 3.10 4.47 14.56
N ASP A 194 2.74 4.76 15.81
CA ASP A 194 3.66 4.80 16.95
C ASP A 194 4.39 3.46 17.12
N GLN A 195 3.68 2.35 17.06
CA GLN A 195 4.29 1.03 17.13
C GLN A 195 5.26 0.76 15.97
N HIS A 196 4.88 1.17 14.74
CA HIS A 196 5.77 1.09 13.59
C HIS A 196 7.04 1.94 13.77
N MET A 197 6.89 3.19 14.23
CA MET A 197 8.01 4.11 14.47
C MET A 197 8.94 3.59 15.57
N LYS A 198 8.41 3.02 16.64
CA LYS A 198 9.18 2.36 17.69
C LYS A 198 9.99 1.18 17.17
N ASN A 199 9.33 0.29 16.44
CA ASN A 199 9.96 -0.93 15.93
C ASN A 199 11.06 -0.64 14.90
N LYS A 200 10.82 0.33 14.00
CA LYS A 200 11.72 0.61 12.88
C LYS A 200 12.81 1.63 13.20
N HIS A 201 12.51 2.60 14.06
CA HIS A 201 13.37 3.76 14.29
C HIS A 201 13.69 4.00 15.79
N GLY A 202 13.07 3.27 16.72
CA GLY A 202 13.22 3.50 18.14
C GLY A 202 12.58 4.82 18.64
N ILE A 203 11.64 5.38 17.87
CA ILE A 203 11.01 6.68 18.13
C ILE A 203 9.57 6.45 18.61
N SER A 204 9.20 7.07 19.75
CA SER A 204 7.82 7.21 20.18
C SER A 204 7.25 8.54 19.70
N ILE A 205 6.02 8.53 19.21
CA ILE A 205 5.32 9.74 18.76
C ILE A 205 4.29 10.20 19.80
N ASP A 206 3.89 11.45 19.72
CA ASP A 206 2.74 11.99 20.46
C ASP A 206 1.45 11.55 19.75
N ILE A 207 0.78 10.52 20.29
CA ILE A 207 -0.40 9.90 19.68
C ILE A 207 -1.56 10.89 19.56
N ASP A 208 -1.77 11.75 20.56
CA ASP A 208 -2.87 12.73 20.54
C ASP A 208 -2.65 13.80 19.47
N LYS A 209 -1.42 14.28 19.30
CA LYS A 209 -1.07 15.20 18.21
C LYS A 209 -1.19 14.50 16.87
N ALA A 210 -0.66 13.30 16.74
CA ALA A 210 -0.70 12.50 15.51
C ALA A 210 -2.14 12.28 15.04
N SER A 211 -3.05 11.90 15.95
CA SER A 211 -4.48 11.74 15.63
C SER A 211 -5.11 13.01 15.05
N LYS A 212 -4.86 14.16 15.68
CA LYS A 212 -5.35 15.45 15.18
C LYS A 212 -4.78 15.83 13.81
N ILE A 213 -3.51 15.47 13.56
CA ILE A 213 -2.88 15.71 12.26
C ILE A 213 -3.52 14.84 11.18
N ILE A 214 -3.84 13.57 11.48
CA ILE A 214 -4.56 12.69 10.54
C ILE A 214 -5.94 13.26 10.22
N ASP A 215 -6.70 13.74 11.21
CA ASP A 215 -8.00 14.37 10.99
C ASP A 215 -7.88 15.64 10.12
N LYS A 216 -6.87 16.47 10.39
CA LYS A 216 -6.55 17.64 9.57
C LYS A 216 -6.19 17.23 8.14
N ALA A 217 -5.36 16.19 7.96
CA ALA A 217 -4.98 15.67 6.67
C ALA A 217 -6.21 15.17 5.88
N ALA A 218 -7.15 14.47 6.54
CA ALA A 218 -8.39 14.01 5.92
C ALA A 218 -9.23 15.19 5.39
N PHE A 219 -9.28 16.30 6.13
CA PHE A 219 -9.92 17.52 5.64
C PHE A 219 -9.17 18.15 4.44
N ILE A 220 -7.84 18.20 4.48
CA ILE A 220 -7.02 18.75 3.40
C ILE A 220 -7.26 18.00 2.09
N ILE A 221 -7.26 16.65 2.12
CA ILE A 221 -7.39 15.82 0.92
C ILE A 221 -8.83 15.77 0.39
N SER A 222 -9.84 16.08 1.20
CA SER A 222 -11.26 15.94 0.83
C SER A 222 -11.66 16.68 -0.44
N LYS A 223 -10.90 17.72 -0.84
CA LYS A 223 -11.20 18.59 -1.98
C LYS A 223 -10.85 17.96 -3.34
N ASP A 224 -9.83 17.12 -3.39
CA ASP A 224 -9.25 16.60 -4.65
C ASP A 224 -8.91 15.10 -4.60
N TYR A 225 -9.21 14.47 -3.49
CA TYR A 225 -9.06 13.03 -3.28
C TYR A 225 -9.80 12.19 -4.35
N ALA A 226 -11.06 12.51 -4.64
CA ALA A 226 -11.83 11.79 -5.64
C ALA A 226 -11.21 11.94 -7.05
N GLU A 227 -10.81 13.16 -7.43
CA GLU A 227 -10.14 13.41 -8.72
C GLU A 227 -8.81 12.67 -8.82
N PHE A 228 -8.05 12.60 -7.73
CA PHE A 228 -6.80 11.85 -7.69
C PHE A 228 -7.02 10.37 -8.05
N PHE A 229 -7.97 9.73 -7.37
CA PHE A 229 -8.24 8.31 -7.62
C PHE A 229 -8.85 8.05 -9.00
N GLU A 230 -9.82 8.85 -9.44
CA GLU A 230 -10.44 8.71 -10.76
C GLU A 230 -9.41 8.83 -11.89
N THR A 231 -8.50 9.82 -11.77
CA THR A 231 -7.42 10.03 -12.73
C THR A 231 -6.41 8.88 -12.72
N THR A 232 -6.06 8.39 -11.52
CA THR A 232 -5.06 7.33 -11.34
C THR A 232 -5.61 5.97 -11.79
N GLU A 233 -6.85 5.65 -11.42
CA GLU A 233 -7.56 4.45 -11.85
C GLU A 233 -7.54 4.31 -13.36
N LYS A 234 -7.99 5.33 -14.08
CA LYS A 234 -8.00 5.36 -15.54
C LYS A 234 -6.61 5.11 -16.15
N LYS A 235 -5.57 5.77 -15.62
CA LYS A 235 -4.20 5.61 -16.14
C LYS A 235 -3.65 4.20 -15.90
N VAL A 236 -3.93 3.61 -14.73
CA VAL A 236 -3.46 2.26 -14.38
C VAL A 236 -4.24 1.22 -15.19
N GLU A 237 -5.54 1.39 -15.36
CA GLU A 237 -6.36 0.54 -16.21
C GLU A 237 -5.87 0.54 -17.67
N GLU A 238 -5.71 1.71 -18.29
CA GLU A 238 -5.19 1.86 -19.65
C GLU A 238 -3.80 1.22 -19.80
N MET A 239 -2.94 1.38 -18.81
CA MET A 239 -1.59 0.79 -18.78
C MET A 239 -1.65 -0.74 -18.76
N LEU A 240 -2.50 -1.33 -17.92
CA LEU A 240 -2.68 -2.78 -17.82
C LEU A 240 -3.31 -3.35 -19.08
N GLN A 241 -4.37 -2.74 -19.62
CA GLN A 241 -5.03 -3.17 -20.85
C GLN A 241 -4.04 -3.21 -22.02
N LYS A 242 -3.30 -2.11 -22.23
CA LYS A 242 -2.28 -2.04 -23.29
C LYS A 242 -1.21 -3.13 -23.17
N ARG A 243 -0.83 -3.53 -21.94
CA ARG A 243 0.16 -4.58 -21.74
C ARG A 243 -0.40 -5.98 -21.99
N LEU A 244 -1.68 -6.21 -21.69
CA LEU A 244 -2.34 -7.50 -21.86
C LEU A 244 -2.76 -7.79 -23.32
N GLU A 245 -2.81 -6.77 -24.19
CA GLU A 245 -3.08 -6.89 -25.62
C GLU A 245 -1.81 -7.25 -26.44
N LEU A 246 -0.62 -7.18 -25.84
CA LEU A 246 0.67 -7.50 -26.47
C LEU A 246 1.08 -8.95 -26.17
#